data_9caebf3143698c44f137ed8d6251c1f0
#
_entry.id   9caebf3143698c44f137ed8d6251c1f0
#
_cell.length_a   1.000
_cell.length_b   1.000
_cell.length_c   1.000
_cell.angle_alpha   90.00
_cell.angle_beta   90.00
_cell.angle_gamma   90.00
#
_symmetry.space_group_name_H-M   'P 1'
#
loop_
_entity.id
_entity.type
_entity.pdbx_description
1 polymer ?
#
loop_
_entity_poly.entity_id
_entity_poly.type
_entity_poly.pdbx_seq_one_letter_code
_entity_poly.pdbx_strand_id
1 'polypeptide(L)'
;MSDMLELVQLGKTVRYIRVNVLETTISEFSNLTGISRDVVCRIEDLRMGKGSKTCPSVSTILKLCKSLNIEIGDIMGNDISLNEDALLNLKEVISCGN
;
A
#
# COMPACT_ATOMS: atom_id res chain seq x y z
N MET A 1 -19.60 7.70 -3.96
CA MET A 1 -19.73 6.28 -3.75
C MET A 1 -18.61 5.77 -2.90
N SER A 2 -18.91 4.83 -2.04
CA SER A 2 -17.94 4.29 -1.11
C SER A 2 -16.72 3.67 -1.78
N ASP A 3 -16.92 3.05 -2.93
CA ASP A 3 -15.83 2.38 -3.65
C ASP A 3 -14.72 3.34 -4.06
N MET A 4 -15.09 4.53 -4.50
CA MET A 4 -14.11 5.53 -4.90
C MET A 4 -13.28 6.01 -3.70
N LEU A 5 -13.94 6.20 -2.55
CA LEU A 5 -13.25 6.63 -1.34
C LEU A 5 -12.26 5.57 -0.86
N GLU A 6 -12.65 4.31 -0.95
CA GLU A 6 -11.78 3.21 -0.55
C GLU A 6 -10.54 3.12 -1.44
N LEU A 7 -10.71 3.30 -2.75
CA LEU A 7 -9.60 3.28 -3.69
C LEU A 7 -8.66 4.45 -3.48
N VAL A 8 -9.22 5.64 -3.21
CA VAL A 8 -8.40 6.82 -2.91
C VAL A 8 -7.60 6.56 -1.63
N GLN A 9 -8.25 6.00 -0.61
CA GLN A 9 -7.57 5.69 0.64
C GLN A 9 -6.48 4.65 0.45
N LEU A 10 -6.72 3.64 -0.37
CA LEU A 10 -5.72 2.62 -0.69
C LEU A 10 -4.48 3.28 -1.31
N GLY A 11 -4.67 4.15 -2.29
CA GLY A 11 -3.56 4.83 -2.93
C GLY A 11 -2.77 5.69 -1.97
N LYS A 12 -3.46 6.44 -1.11
CA LYS A 12 -2.82 7.26 -0.09
C LYS A 12 -2.01 6.42 0.88
N THR A 13 -2.59 5.32 1.34
CA THR A 13 -1.95 4.43 2.30
C THR A 13 -0.69 3.81 1.72
N VAL A 14 -0.77 3.28 0.52
CA VAL A 14 0.38 2.64 -0.13
C VAL A 14 1.52 3.65 -0.31
N ARG A 15 1.19 4.84 -0.78
CA ARG A 15 2.21 5.88 -0.95
C ARG A 15 2.81 6.31 0.38
N TYR A 16 1.99 6.46 1.41
CA TYR A 16 2.47 6.82 2.74
C TYR A 16 3.46 5.78 3.26
N ILE A 17 3.09 4.50 3.14
CA ILE A 17 3.96 3.40 3.57
C ILE A 17 5.28 3.45 2.82
N ARG A 18 5.23 3.54 1.51
CA ARG A 18 6.43 3.51 0.69
C ARG A 18 7.36 4.69 0.99
N VAL A 19 6.81 5.88 1.04
CA VAL A 19 7.62 7.11 1.15
C VAL A 19 8.02 7.41 2.59
N ASN A 20 7.08 7.32 3.52
CA ASN A 20 7.30 7.79 4.88
C ASN A 20 7.71 6.70 5.88
N VAL A 21 7.24 5.49 5.68
CA VAL A 21 7.55 4.41 6.62
C VAL A 21 8.74 3.60 6.16
N LEU A 22 8.69 3.11 4.93
CA LEU A 22 9.76 2.27 4.38
C LEU A 22 10.87 3.08 3.71
N GLU A 23 10.57 4.30 3.31
CA GLU A 23 11.51 5.21 2.63
C GLU A 23 12.15 4.52 1.43
N THR A 24 11.33 3.90 0.61
CA THR A 24 11.78 3.14 -0.55
C THR A 24 11.40 3.82 -1.86
N THR A 25 12.15 3.49 -2.90
CA THR A 25 11.78 3.87 -4.26
C THR A 25 10.70 2.91 -4.77
N ILE A 26 10.10 3.24 -5.92
CA ILE A 26 9.13 2.35 -6.57
C ILE A 26 9.78 0.99 -6.85
N SER A 27 11.01 0.98 -7.35
CA SER A 27 11.72 -0.27 -7.65
C SER A 27 11.94 -1.12 -6.41
N GLU A 28 12.37 -0.48 -5.33
CA GLU A 28 12.60 -1.19 -4.06
C GLU A 28 11.29 -1.75 -3.51
N PHE A 29 10.24 -0.96 -3.56
CA PHE A 29 8.93 -1.39 -3.08
C PHE A 29 8.39 -2.56 -3.93
N SER A 30 8.59 -2.49 -5.24
CA SER A 30 8.23 -3.56 -6.16
C SER A 30 8.94 -4.86 -5.77
N ASN A 31 10.24 -4.79 -5.51
CA ASN A 31 11.00 -5.97 -5.09
C ASN A 31 10.53 -6.51 -3.75
N LEU A 32 10.24 -5.62 -2.81
CA LEU A 32 9.81 -6.00 -1.47
C LEU A 32 8.46 -6.72 -1.49
N THR A 33 7.52 -6.20 -2.28
CA THR A 33 6.16 -6.73 -2.31
C THR A 33 5.92 -7.81 -3.36
N GLY A 34 6.82 -7.91 -4.33
CA GLY A 34 6.61 -8.82 -5.45
C GLY A 34 5.56 -8.34 -6.44
N ILE A 35 5.24 -7.06 -6.38
CA ILE A 35 4.25 -6.42 -7.28
C ILE A 35 5.01 -5.57 -8.28
N SER A 36 4.62 -5.63 -9.56
CA SER A 36 5.33 -4.89 -10.60
C SER A 36 5.27 -3.37 -10.36
N ARG A 37 6.28 -2.66 -10.86
CA ARG A 37 6.35 -1.21 -10.70
C ARG A 37 5.14 -0.51 -11.30
N ASP A 38 4.67 -0.98 -12.46
CA ASP A 38 3.49 -0.41 -13.10
C ASP A 38 2.27 -0.50 -12.18
N VAL A 39 2.08 -1.65 -11.56
CA VAL A 39 0.94 -1.85 -10.67
C VAL A 39 1.07 -0.98 -9.44
N VAL A 40 2.27 -0.88 -8.87
CA VAL A 40 2.50 0.01 -7.71
C VAL A 40 2.15 1.45 -8.08
N CYS A 41 2.61 1.92 -9.22
CA CYS A 41 2.31 3.28 -9.67
C CYS A 41 0.80 3.50 -9.84
N ARG A 42 0.11 2.53 -10.42
CA ARG A 42 -1.34 2.63 -10.63
C ARG A 42 -2.08 2.69 -9.29
N ILE A 43 -1.64 1.89 -8.33
CA ILE A 43 -2.26 1.90 -7.00
C ILE A 43 -2.06 3.26 -6.35
N GLU A 44 -0.85 3.80 -6.39
CA GLU A 44 -0.58 5.10 -5.79
C GLU A 44 -1.35 6.23 -6.49
N ASP A 45 -1.55 6.12 -7.79
CA ASP A 45 -2.29 7.12 -8.55
C ASP A 45 -3.78 7.15 -8.18
N LEU A 46 -4.30 6.09 -7.57
CA LEU A 46 -5.69 6.08 -7.11
C LEU A 46 -5.96 7.19 -6.11
N ARG A 47 -4.94 7.66 -5.39
CA ARG A 47 -5.09 8.74 -4.42
C ARG A 47 -5.54 10.04 -5.06
N MET A 48 -5.31 10.18 -6.37
CA MET A 48 -5.68 11.38 -7.10
C MET A 48 -7.18 11.50 -7.35
N GLY A 49 -7.92 10.42 -7.11
CA GLY A 49 -9.36 10.42 -7.33
C GLY A 49 -9.77 10.50 -8.78
N LYS A 50 -8.84 10.42 -9.70
CA LYS A 50 -9.15 10.40 -11.12
C LYS A 50 -9.68 9.02 -11.47
N GLY A 51 -10.79 8.99 -12.19
CA GLY A 51 -11.45 7.75 -12.55
C GLY A 51 -10.52 6.76 -13.21
N SER A 52 -9.84 5.99 -12.41
CA SER A 52 -9.01 4.93 -12.91
C SER A 52 -9.90 3.78 -13.33
N LYS A 53 -9.68 3.30 -14.53
CA LYS A 53 -10.45 2.17 -15.03
C LYS A 53 -9.96 0.85 -14.47
N THR A 54 -8.82 0.86 -13.81
CA THR A 54 -8.22 -0.35 -13.30
C THR A 54 -8.15 -0.31 -11.78
N CYS A 55 -8.92 -1.21 -11.16
CA CYS A 55 -8.79 -1.46 -9.74
C CYS A 55 -7.78 -2.57 -9.54
N PRO A 56 -6.97 -2.52 -8.48
CA PRO A 56 -6.09 -3.64 -8.18
C PRO A 56 -6.94 -4.87 -7.87
N SER A 57 -6.46 -6.04 -8.27
CA SER A 57 -7.17 -7.28 -7.99
C SER A 57 -7.06 -7.62 -6.50
N VAL A 58 -7.97 -8.47 -6.03
CA VAL A 58 -7.93 -8.94 -4.64
C VAL A 58 -6.60 -9.62 -4.35
N SER A 59 -6.09 -10.39 -5.30
CA SER A 59 -4.80 -11.06 -5.11
C SER A 59 -3.65 -10.07 -4.95
N THR A 60 -3.69 -8.94 -5.65
CA THR A 60 -2.69 -7.89 -5.50
C THR A 60 -2.77 -7.27 -4.10
N ILE A 61 -3.97 -6.98 -3.63
CA ILE A 61 -4.17 -6.40 -2.29
C ILE A 61 -3.70 -7.38 -1.22
N LEU A 62 -4.02 -8.67 -1.37
CA LEU A 62 -3.56 -9.68 -0.43
C LEU A 62 -2.04 -9.81 -0.43
N LYS A 63 -1.43 -9.70 -1.60
CA LYS A 63 0.02 -9.75 -1.71
C LYS A 63 0.66 -8.57 -0.98
N LEU A 64 0.07 -7.37 -1.10
CA LEU A 64 0.51 -6.21 -0.35
C LEU A 64 0.43 -6.47 1.15
N CYS A 65 -0.72 -6.94 1.61
CA CYS A 65 -0.94 -7.18 3.03
C CYS A 65 0.05 -8.20 3.59
N LYS A 66 0.27 -9.28 2.86
CA LYS A 66 1.19 -10.33 3.31
C LYS A 66 2.63 -9.83 3.35
N SER A 67 3.06 -9.15 2.29
CA SER A 67 4.45 -8.70 2.19
C SER A 67 4.76 -7.61 3.21
N LEU A 68 3.77 -6.80 3.57
CA LEU A 68 3.92 -5.72 4.54
C LEU A 68 3.51 -6.12 5.94
N ASN A 69 3.00 -7.33 6.11
CA ASN A 69 2.57 -7.87 7.40
C ASN A 69 1.53 -6.98 8.08
N ILE A 70 0.54 -6.52 7.31
CA ILE A 70 -0.56 -5.70 7.81
C ILE A 70 -1.88 -6.31 7.38
N GLU A 71 -2.96 -5.88 8.03
CA GLU A 71 -4.29 -6.37 7.72
C GLU A 71 -4.91 -5.55 6.60
N ILE A 72 -5.86 -6.17 5.88
CA ILE A 72 -6.52 -5.52 4.77
C ILE A 72 -7.29 -4.27 5.21
N GLY A 73 -7.85 -4.28 6.42
CA GLY A 73 -8.55 -3.12 6.96
C GLY A 73 -7.64 -1.92 7.14
N ASP A 74 -6.39 -2.16 7.50
CA ASP A 74 -5.41 -1.10 7.68
C ASP A 74 -5.02 -0.44 6.37
N ILE A 75 -5.05 -1.19 5.27
CA ILE A 75 -4.63 -0.65 3.98
C ILE A 75 -5.80 -0.04 3.20
N MET A 76 -7.02 -0.51 3.44
CA MET A 76 -8.19 -0.10 2.67
C MET A 76 -9.08 0.93 3.35
N GLY A 77 -9.30 0.81 4.64
CA GLY A 77 -10.31 1.59 5.31
C GLY A 77 -9.86 2.54 6.39
N ASN A 78 -8.68 2.33 6.94
CA ASN A 78 -8.18 3.11 8.06
C ASN A 78 -7.00 3.98 7.66
N ASP A 79 -6.84 5.09 8.37
CA ASP A 79 -5.65 5.92 8.18
C ASP A 79 -4.48 5.22 8.87
N ILE A 80 -3.62 4.61 8.08
CA ILE A 80 -2.49 3.82 8.59
C ILE A 80 -1.55 4.67 9.47
N SER A 81 -1.51 5.98 9.23
CA SER A 81 -0.63 6.86 10.01
C SER A 81 -1.05 6.94 11.47
N LEU A 82 -2.28 6.55 11.79
CA LEU A 82 -2.80 6.54 13.15
C LEU A 82 -2.71 5.17 13.81
N ASN A 83 -2.29 4.15 13.06
CA ASN A 83 -2.22 2.78 13.58
C ASN A 83 -0.78 2.43 13.94
N GLU A 84 -0.43 2.61 15.21
CA GLU A 84 0.93 2.37 15.69
C GLU A 84 1.38 0.93 15.53
N ASP A 85 0.49 -0.03 15.75
CA ASP A 85 0.83 -1.44 15.62
C ASP A 85 1.18 -1.80 14.18
N ALA A 86 0.39 -1.30 13.23
CA ALA A 86 0.66 -1.54 11.82
C ALA A 86 1.98 -0.90 11.41
N LEU A 87 2.27 0.30 11.90
CA LEU A 87 3.52 0.98 11.61
C LEU A 87 4.72 0.22 12.19
N LEU A 88 4.57 -0.33 13.38
CA LEU A 88 5.64 -1.15 13.98
C LEU A 88 5.89 -2.40 13.14
N ASN A 89 4.83 -3.06 12.68
CA ASN A 89 4.95 -4.23 11.83
C ASN A 89 5.69 -3.89 10.53
N LEU A 90 5.39 -2.74 9.96
CA LEU A 90 6.05 -2.29 8.74
C LEU A 90 7.54 -2.05 8.97
N LYS A 91 7.89 -1.47 10.11
CA LYS A 91 9.29 -1.26 10.45
C LYS A 91 10.04 -2.57 10.63
N GLU A 92 9.38 -3.58 11.18
CA GLU A 92 9.97 -4.91 11.31
C GLU A 92 10.24 -5.54 9.95
N VAL A 93 9.37 -5.28 8.96
CA VAL A 93 9.58 -5.76 7.60
C VAL A 93 10.90 -5.24 7.04
N ILE A 94 11.19 -3.95 7.28
CA ILE A 94 12.45 -3.36 6.84
C ILE A 94 13.63 -4.07 7.51
N SER A 95 13.54 -4.26 8.81
CA SER A 95 14.63 -4.90 9.57
C SER A 95 14.87 -6.33 9.13
N CYS A 96 13.81 -7.07 8.85
CA CYS A 96 13.93 -8.46 8.41
C CYS A 96 14.31 -8.59 6.95
N GLY A 97 14.01 -7.57 6.16
CA GLY A 97 14.26 -7.59 4.72
C GLY A 97 15.73 -7.40 4.35
N ASN A 98 16.53 -7.07 5.31
CA ASN A 98 17.96 -6.90 5.09
C ASN A 98 18.72 -8.17 5.48
#